data_264d3bdd9195e9be0bcfbcb3e6ff6e54
#
_entry.id   264d3bdd9195e9be0bcfbcb3e6ff6e54
#
_cell.length_a   1.000
_cell.length_b   1.000
_cell.length_c   1.000
_cell.angle_alpha   90.00
_cell.angle_beta   90.00
_cell.angle_gamma   90.00
#
_symmetry.space_group_name_H-M   'P 1'
#
loop_
_entity.id
_entity.type
_entity.pdbx_description
1 polymer ?
#
loop_
_entity_poly.entity_id
_entity_poly.type
_entity_poly.pdbx_seq_one_letter_code
_entity_poly.pdbx_strand_id
1 'polypeptide(L)'
;MLVRIVRLTFKPEFESDFKQVFEEKKNLIAGFEGCTKVNLLQDTSNANVFFTISEWKSEADLESYRNSELFRETWATVKQWFSAPPVAHSTVVL
;
A
#
# COMPACT_ATOMS: atom_id res chain seq x y z
N MET A 1 16.66 2.02 -7.63
CA MET A 1 15.45 2.36 -6.84
C MET A 1 14.30 1.49 -7.30
N LEU A 2 13.70 0.76 -6.39
CA LEU A 2 12.54 -0.08 -6.68
C LEU A 2 11.27 0.70 -6.44
N VAL A 3 10.34 0.66 -7.41
CA VAL A 3 9.02 1.29 -7.27
C VAL A 3 7.97 0.19 -7.21
N ARG A 4 7.27 0.12 -6.08
CA ARG A 4 6.21 -0.85 -5.84
C ARG A 4 4.86 -0.20 -6.11
N ILE A 5 4.07 -0.80 -7.00
CA ILE A 5 2.73 -0.32 -7.35
C ILE A 5 1.74 -1.41 -6.97
N VAL A 6 0.75 -1.06 -6.15
CA VAL A 6 -0.27 -2.01 -5.71
C VAL A 6 -1.65 -1.44 -6.01
N ARG A 7 -2.46 -2.17 -6.76
CA ARG A 7 -3.87 -1.82 -6.97
C ARG A 7 -4.70 -2.53 -5.91
N LEU A 8 -5.53 -1.75 -5.20
CA LEU A 8 -6.38 -2.22 -4.13
C LEU A 8 -7.83 -1.88 -4.48
N THR A 9 -8.69 -2.91 -4.55
CA THR A 9 -10.10 -2.73 -4.85
C THR A 9 -10.91 -3.16 -3.65
N PHE A 10 -11.61 -2.21 -3.02
CA PHE A 10 -12.39 -2.46 -1.83
C PHE A 10 -13.88 -2.52 -2.14
N LYS A 11 -14.64 -3.12 -1.23
CA LYS A 11 -16.09 -2.95 -1.22
C LYS A 11 -16.38 -1.46 -1.04
N PRO A 12 -17.33 -0.87 -1.80
CA PRO A 12 -17.54 0.58 -1.76
C PRO A 12 -17.80 1.15 -0.36
N GLU A 13 -18.46 0.41 0.53
CA GLU A 13 -18.74 0.86 1.89
C GLU A 13 -17.49 1.05 2.76
N PHE A 14 -16.34 0.51 2.36
CA PHE A 14 -15.08 0.62 3.11
C PHE A 14 -14.10 1.64 2.55
N GLU A 15 -14.50 2.44 1.59
CA GLU A 15 -13.65 3.48 1.00
C GLU A 15 -13.09 4.42 2.08
N SER A 16 -13.96 4.97 2.91
CA SER A 16 -13.56 5.91 3.96
C SER A 16 -12.74 5.23 5.05
N ASP A 17 -13.09 4.00 5.41
CA ASP A 17 -12.35 3.23 6.40
C ASP A 17 -10.90 2.99 5.94
N PHE A 18 -10.70 2.65 4.69
CA PHE A 18 -9.36 2.45 4.16
C PHE A 18 -8.55 3.77 4.14
N LYS A 19 -9.15 4.86 3.71
CA LYS A 19 -8.49 6.17 3.73
C LYS A 19 -7.99 6.52 5.12
N GLN A 20 -8.81 6.26 6.13
CA GLN A 20 -8.44 6.54 7.52
C GLN A 20 -7.28 5.67 7.99
N VAL A 21 -7.32 4.37 7.70
CA VAL A 21 -6.23 3.46 8.04
C VAL A 21 -4.93 3.90 7.38
N PHE A 22 -4.97 4.25 6.09
CA PHE A 22 -3.78 4.70 5.40
C PHE A 22 -3.24 6.00 6.01
N GLU A 23 -4.10 6.95 6.32
CA GLU A 23 -3.70 8.22 6.94
C GLU A 23 -2.98 7.98 8.27
N GLU A 24 -3.43 7.01 9.05
CA GLU A 24 -2.80 6.65 10.32
C GLU A 24 -1.45 5.94 10.14
N LYS A 25 -1.29 5.18 9.06
CA LYS A 25 -0.12 4.32 8.84
C LYS A 25 0.94 4.92 7.93
N LYS A 26 0.60 5.90 7.10
CA LYS A 26 1.50 6.36 6.03
C LYS A 26 2.87 6.84 6.54
N ASN A 27 2.92 7.54 7.67
CA ASN A 27 4.18 8.04 8.20
C ASN A 27 5.04 6.91 8.77
N LEU A 28 4.40 5.88 9.33
CA LEU A 28 5.10 4.69 9.80
C LEU A 28 5.71 3.91 8.63
N ILE A 29 4.96 3.80 7.54
CA ILE A 29 5.43 3.12 6.33
C ILE A 29 6.56 3.93 5.69
N ALA A 30 6.37 5.24 5.54
CA ALA A 30 7.37 6.12 4.95
C ALA A 30 8.66 6.17 5.77
N GLY A 31 8.56 5.99 7.09
CA GLY A 31 9.72 5.94 7.97
C GLY A 31 10.37 4.56 8.10
N PHE A 32 9.82 3.53 7.46
CA PHE A 32 10.40 2.20 7.51
C PHE A 32 11.76 2.19 6.76
N GLU A 33 12.72 1.45 7.32
CA GLU A 33 14.06 1.41 6.74
C GLU A 33 14.02 1.00 5.28
N GLY A 34 14.67 1.79 4.44
CA GLY A 34 14.73 1.56 3.00
C GLY A 34 13.56 2.14 2.21
N CYS A 35 12.50 2.57 2.88
CA CYS A 35 11.40 3.27 2.22
C CYS A 35 11.74 4.74 2.05
N THR A 36 11.71 5.24 0.83
CA THR A 36 12.02 6.64 0.55
C THR A 36 10.77 7.46 0.26
N LYS A 37 9.66 6.80 -0.09
CA LYS A 37 8.42 7.48 -0.45
C LYS A 37 7.26 6.52 -0.43
N VAL A 38 6.09 6.99 0.00
CA VAL A 38 4.82 6.27 -0.14
C VAL A 38 3.71 7.25 -0.43
N ASN A 39 2.90 6.95 -1.45
CA ASN A 39 1.73 7.74 -1.81
C ASN A 39 0.53 6.82 -2.00
N LEU A 40 -0.64 7.35 -1.66
CA LEU A 40 -1.92 6.73 -1.97
C LEU A 40 -2.59 7.52 -3.08
N LEU A 41 -3.03 6.82 -4.12
CA LEU A 41 -3.80 7.40 -5.22
C LEU A 41 -5.18 6.77 -5.22
N GLN A 42 -6.17 7.54 -5.61
CA GLN A 42 -7.53 7.06 -5.79
C GLN A 42 -7.91 7.18 -7.25
N ASP A 43 -8.54 6.13 -7.80
CA ASP A 43 -9.01 6.16 -9.17
C ASP A 43 -10.09 7.24 -9.32
N THR A 44 -10.00 8.03 -10.40
CA THR A 44 -10.93 9.14 -10.61
C THR A 44 -12.34 8.68 -11.04
N SER A 45 -12.45 7.49 -11.58
CA SER A 45 -13.72 6.93 -12.05
C SER A 45 -14.38 5.98 -11.05
N ASN A 46 -13.57 5.32 -10.20
CA ASN A 46 -14.06 4.34 -9.23
C ASN A 46 -13.47 4.65 -7.86
N ALA A 47 -14.27 5.26 -7.00
CA ALA A 47 -13.82 5.74 -5.69
C ALA A 47 -13.32 4.62 -4.76
N ASN A 48 -13.72 3.37 -5.00
CA ASN A 48 -13.30 2.22 -4.22
C ASN A 48 -12.02 1.55 -4.72
N VAL A 49 -11.39 2.12 -5.75
CA VAL A 49 -10.13 1.62 -6.30
C VAL A 49 -9.01 2.58 -5.95
N PHE A 50 -7.96 2.02 -5.32
CA PHE A 50 -6.80 2.78 -4.88
C PHE A 50 -5.52 2.17 -5.42
N PHE A 51 -4.49 3.00 -5.48
CA PHE A 51 -3.13 2.55 -5.81
C PHE A 51 -2.19 3.06 -4.74
N THR A 52 -1.32 2.20 -4.23
CA THR A 52 -0.19 2.65 -3.45
C THR A 52 1.04 2.66 -4.34
N ILE A 53 1.82 3.73 -4.28
CA ILE A 53 3.11 3.81 -4.95
C ILE A 53 4.14 4.05 -3.87
N SER A 54 5.07 3.13 -3.72
CA SER A 54 6.14 3.24 -2.74
C SER A 54 7.49 3.01 -3.40
N GLU A 55 8.51 3.72 -2.91
CA GLU A 55 9.87 3.61 -3.42
C GLU A 55 10.77 3.05 -2.34
N TRP A 56 11.60 2.09 -2.72
CA TRP A 56 12.46 1.34 -1.82
C TRP A 56 13.88 1.32 -2.35
N LYS A 57 14.86 1.42 -1.44
CA LYS A 57 16.25 1.37 -1.82
C LYS A 57 16.64 0.03 -2.44
N SER A 58 16.03 -1.06 -1.97
CA SER A 58 16.31 -2.40 -2.46
C SER A 58 15.10 -3.31 -2.29
N GLU A 59 15.12 -4.42 -3.00
CA GLU A 59 14.11 -5.46 -2.84
C GLU A 59 14.17 -6.10 -1.45
N ALA A 60 15.36 -6.20 -0.87
CA ALA A 60 15.53 -6.72 0.49
C ALA A 60 14.83 -5.82 1.52
N ASP A 61 14.89 -4.51 1.35
CA ASP A 61 14.19 -3.58 2.23
C ASP A 61 12.68 -3.72 2.12
N LEU A 62 12.16 -3.86 0.89
CA LEU A 62 10.73 -4.12 0.68
C LEU A 62 10.32 -5.43 1.35
N GLU A 63 11.10 -6.47 1.22
CA GLU A 63 10.80 -7.77 1.82
C GLU A 63 10.81 -7.69 3.35
N SER A 64 11.75 -6.94 3.93
CA SER A 64 11.76 -6.70 5.37
C SER A 64 10.49 -6.01 5.84
N TYR A 65 10.00 -5.02 5.08
CA TYR A 65 8.74 -4.36 5.37
C TYR A 65 7.57 -5.35 5.31
N ARG A 66 7.50 -6.16 4.25
CA ARG A 66 6.41 -7.13 4.06
C ARG A 66 6.36 -8.21 5.13
N ASN A 67 7.49 -8.49 5.78
CA ASN A 67 7.58 -9.43 6.89
C ASN A 67 7.47 -8.75 8.26
N SER A 68 7.26 -7.44 8.29
CA SER A 68 7.20 -6.68 9.53
C SER A 68 5.84 -6.82 10.23
N GLU A 69 5.84 -6.53 11.52
CA GLU A 69 4.61 -6.48 12.30
C GLU A 69 3.69 -5.37 11.79
N LEU A 70 4.26 -4.23 11.43
CA LEU A 70 3.50 -3.11 10.85
C LEU A 70 2.70 -3.56 9.63
N PHE A 71 3.34 -4.26 8.70
CA PHE A 71 2.66 -4.76 7.50
C PHE A 71 1.58 -5.78 7.86
N ARG A 72 1.91 -6.75 8.72
CA ARG A 72 0.96 -7.81 9.09
C ARG A 72 -0.28 -7.26 9.77
N GLU A 73 -0.13 -6.31 10.68
CA GLU A 73 -1.25 -5.68 11.37
C GLU A 73 -2.11 -4.87 10.42
N THR A 74 -1.49 -4.06 9.57
CA THR A 74 -2.20 -3.26 8.58
C THR A 74 -2.97 -4.16 7.61
N TRP A 75 -2.30 -5.20 7.10
CA TRP A 75 -2.91 -6.15 6.19
C TRP A 75 -4.09 -6.88 6.82
N ALA A 76 -3.94 -7.34 8.06
CA ALA A 76 -5.02 -8.03 8.78
C ALA A 76 -6.28 -7.16 8.90
N THR A 77 -6.10 -5.85 9.03
CA THR A 77 -7.23 -4.91 9.09
C THR A 77 -7.89 -4.74 7.73
N VAL A 78 -7.11 -4.51 6.67
CA VAL A 78 -7.68 -4.12 5.37
C VAL A 78 -8.12 -5.29 4.50
N LYS A 79 -7.53 -6.48 4.66
CA LYS A 79 -7.80 -7.62 3.77
C LYS A 79 -9.28 -8.03 3.74
N GLN A 80 -9.99 -7.85 4.83
CA GLN A 80 -11.41 -8.20 4.94
C GLN A 80 -12.32 -7.26 4.15
N TRP A 81 -11.79 -6.12 3.71
CA TRP A 81 -12.55 -5.10 2.98
C TRP A 81 -12.43 -5.20 1.47
N PHE A 82 -11.59 -6.10 0.96
CA PHE A 82 -11.41 -6.25 -0.48
C PHE A 82 -12.64 -6.84 -1.16
N SER A 83 -12.98 -6.30 -2.34
CA SER A 83 -13.96 -6.90 -3.24
C SER A 83 -13.29 -7.67 -4.37
N ALA A 84 -11.98 -7.48 -4.57
CA ALA A 84 -11.18 -8.21 -5.55
C ALA A 84 -9.76 -8.38 -4.98
N PRO A 85 -9.01 -9.40 -5.44
CA PRO A 85 -7.63 -9.59 -4.99
C PRO A 85 -6.76 -8.39 -5.37
N PRO A 86 -5.85 -7.96 -4.48
CA PRO A 86 -4.92 -6.90 -4.81
C PRO A 86 -3.95 -7.35 -5.91
N VAL A 87 -3.51 -6.40 -6.72
CA VAL A 87 -2.54 -6.67 -7.79
C VAL A 87 -1.31 -5.82 -7.53
N ALA A 88 -0.17 -6.47 -7.36
CA ALA A 88 1.07 -5.80 -7.00
C ALA A 88 2.15 -6.01 -8.06
N HIS A 89 2.90 -4.94 -8.33
CA HIS A 89 4.00 -4.96 -9.26
C HIS A 89 5.23 -4.31 -8.63
N SER A 90 6.37 -4.98 -8.75
CA SER A 90 7.67 -4.40 -8.43
C SER A 90 8.30 -3.97 -9.75
N THR A 91 8.69 -2.70 -9.83
CA THR A 91 9.21 -2.10 -11.06
C THR A 91 10.49 -1.33 -10.78
N VAL A 92 11.19 -0.97 -11.85
CA VAL A 92 12.33 -0.06 -11.78
C VAL A 92 12.14 1.07 -12.78
N VAL A 93 12.67 2.25 -12.45
CA VAL A 93 12.65 3.37 -13.39
C VAL A 93 13.72 3.14 -14.44
N LEU A 94 13.36 3.26 -15.71
CA LEU A 94 14.30 3.11 -16.82
C LEU A 94 15.00 4.40 -17.16
#